data_bce10c2dd79d636647b76837579ee038
#
_entry.id   bce10c2dd79d636647b76837579ee038
#
_cell.length_a   1.000
_cell.length_b   1.000
_cell.length_c   1.000
_cell.angle_alpha   90.00
_cell.angle_beta   90.00
_cell.angle_gamma   90.00
#
_symmetry.space_group_name_H-M   'P 1'
#
loop_
_entity.id
_entity.type
_entity.pdbx_description
1 polymer ?
#
loop_
_entity_poly.entity_id
_entity_poly.type
_entity_poly.pdbx_seq_one_letter_code
_entity_poly.pdbx_strand_id
1 'polypeptide(L)'
;MQCSPTWTPSMRCVTRSSASSAVARQASSCDVVLATNRRLTALLLALIPLVAILPILLYIGLVIGAQAFQASPAKHAPAVILALIPNIAEWAKTQIDGALGAAGTNAAAVGMDKLAGTGVLYKGLESVGGGSVLAGMVLGAMAVYVIDNKMRHAAGWAFAGAALAYIGLIHGAQLGWGASPLVALGYVMFGATCLVLERTQAQGSARS
;
A
#
# COMPACT_ATOMS: atom_id res chain seq x y z
N MET A 1 -15.17 61.80 30.33
CA MET A 1 -13.75 62.01 30.47
C MET A 1 -13.09 60.68 30.40
N GLN A 2 -12.50 60.51 29.35
CA GLN A 2 -11.49 59.61 28.82
C GLN A 2 -11.22 58.31 29.57
N CYS A 3 -11.92 57.25 29.19
CA CYS A 3 -11.45 55.89 29.40
C CYS A 3 -10.20 55.71 28.53
N SER A 4 -9.09 55.48 29.17
CA SER A 4 -7.81 55.25 28.49
C SER A 4 -7.83 53.92 27.71
N PRO A 5 -7.30 53.88 26.52
CA PRO A 5 -7.31 52.69 25.66
C PRO A 5 -6.25 51.63 26.01
N THR A 6 -5.75 51.63 27.22
CA THR A 6 -4.66 50.78 27.70
C THR A 6 -5.07 49.36 28.12
N TRP A 7 -6.37 49.03 28.14
CA TRP A 7 -6.86 47.75 28.61
C TRP A 7 -6.86 46.61 27.57
N THR A 8 -6.92 46.95 26.31
CA THR A 8 -7.04 45.94 25.26
C THR A 8 -5.75 45.22 24.88
N PRO A 9 -4.54 45.82 24.94
CA PRO A 9 -3.32 45.08 24.57
C PRO A 9 -2.85 44.06 25.62
N SER A 10 -3.08 44.40 26.93
CA SER A 10 -2.64 43.53 28.02
C SER A 10 -3.49 42.26 28.14
N MET A 11 -4.79 42.35 27.91
CA MET A 11 -5.65 41.16 27.88
C MET A 11 -5.37 40.25 26.69
N ARG A 12 -5.03 40.79 25.51
CA ARG A 12 -4.64 39.95 24.38
C ARG A 12 -3.29 39.27 24.59
N CYS A 13 -2.37 39.91 25.29
CA CYS A 13 -1.07 39.31 25.60
C CYS A 13 -1.20 38.18 26.63
N VAL A 14 -2.04 38.35 27.65
CA VAL A 14 -2.24 37.33 28.68
C VAL A 14 -3.02 36.13 28.15
N THR A 15 -4.02 36.32 27.29
CA THR A 15 -4.76 35.19 26.68
C THR A 15 -3.92 34.46 25.64
N ARG A 16 -3.04 35.17 24.90
CA ARG A 16 -2.15 34.53 23.92
C ARG A 16 -1.03 33.73 24.60
N SER A 17 -0.48 34.23 25.68
CA SER A 17 0.53 33.54 26.49
C SER A 17 -0.04 32.29 27.16
N SER A 18 -1.25 32.37 27.73
CA SER A 18 -1.87 31.21 28.37
C SER A 18 -2.30 30.13 27.38
N ALA A 19 -2.78 30.52 26.20
CA ALA A 19 -3.10 29.56 25.13
C ALA A 19 -1.84 28.87 24.56
N SER A 20 -0.75 29.63 24.38
CA SER A 20 0.54 29.06 23.92
C SER A 20 1.10 28.08 24.95
N SER A 21 1.02 28.39 26.24
CA SER A 21 1.51 27.49 27.30
C SER A 21 0.61 26.27 27.50
N ALA A 22 -0.68 26.37 27.21
CA ALA A 22 -1.60 25.23 27.22
C ALA A 22 -1.35 24.28 26.04
N VAL A 23 -1.15 24.83 24.83
CA VAL A 23 -0.81 24.06 23.62
C VAL A 23 0.57 23.38 23.79
N ALA A 24 1.55 24.08 24.32
CA ALA A 24 2.87 23.50 24.59
C ALA A 24 2.82 22.37 25.64
N ARG A 25 1.99 22.50 26.67
CA ARG A 25 1.77 21.42 27.64
C ARG A 25 1.03 20.24 27.06
N GLN A 26 0.08 20.49 26.16
CA GLN A 26 -0.66 19.42 25.49
C GLN A 26 0.20 18.66 24.49
N ALA A 27 1.08 19.35 23.77
CA ALA A 27 2.09 18.73 22.91
C ALA A 27 3.06 17.85 23.71
N SER A 28 3.58 18.36 24.83
CA SER A 28 4.49 17.58 25.69
C SER A 28 3.80 16.37 26.32
N SER A 29 2.51 16.45 26.65
CA SER A 29 1.74 15.30 27.14
C SER A 29 1.52 14.25 26.06
N CYS A 30 1.26 14.64 24.83
CA CYS A 30 1.17 13.72 23.68
C CYS A 30 2.51 13.04 23.42
N ASP A 31 3.62 13.78 23.48
CA ASP A 31 4.96 13.22 23.26
C ASP A 31 5.33 12.21 24.35
N VAL A 32 4.96 12.47 25.59
CA VAL A 32 5.18 11.53 26.71
C VAL A 32 4.34 10.27 26.53
N VAL A 33 3.07 10.39 26.16
CA VAL A 33 2.19 9.23 25.89
C VAL A 33 2.70 8.42 24.72
N LEU A 34 3.13 9.06 23.63
CA LEU A 34 3.71 8.40 22.46
C LEU A 34 5.05 7.72 22.80
N ALA A 35 5.91 8.36 23.59
CA ALA A 35 7.17 7.79 24.04
C ALA A 35 6.94 6.61 25.00
N THR A 36 5.95 6.70 25.89
CA THR A 36 5.58 5.60 26.80
C THR A 36 5.00 4.42 26.05
N ASN A 37 4.11 4.67 25.06
CA ASN A 37 3.61 3.61 24.20
C ASN A 37 4.72 2.94 23.38
N ARG A 38 5.66 3.70 22.84
CA ARG A 38 6.82 3.14 22.13
C ARG A 38 7.68 2.25 23.02
N ARG A 39 7.93 2.65 24.27
CA ARG A 39 8.71 1.87 25.22
C ARG A 39 7.97 0.61 25.67
N LEU A 40 6.66 0.70 25.91
CA LEU A 40 5.82 -0.43 26.23
C LEU A 40 5.74 -1.42 25.06
N THR A 41 5.57 -0.93 23.84
CA THR A 41 5.56 -1.76 22.63
C THR A 41 6.93 -2.43 22.41
N ALA A 42 8.02 -1.70 22.59
CA ALA A 42 9.37 -2.26 22.50
C ALA A 42 9.64 -3.33 23.58
N LEU A 43 9.16 -3.11 24.80
CA LEU A 43 9.25 -4.08 25.90
C LEU A 43 8.42 -5.33 25.64
N LEU A 44 7.20 -5.16 25.12
CA LEU A 44 6.34 -6.27 24.72
C LEU A 44 6.96 -7.08 23.57
N LEU A 45 7.52 -6.41 22.56
CA LEU A 45 8.22 -7.06 21.45
C LEU A 45 9.51 -7.77 21.91
N ALA A 46 10.21 -7.23 22.92
CA ALA A 46 11.40 -7.87 23.48
C ALA A 46 11.03 -9.06 24.40
N LEU A 47 9.88 -9.01 25.04
CA LEU A 47 9.39 -10.07 25.96
C LEU A 47 8.81 -11.26 25.21
N ILE A 48 8.19 -11.01 24.03
CA ILE A 48 7.62 -12.08 23.20
C ILE A 48 8.68 -12.48 22.18
N PRO A 49 9.31 -13.66 22.29
CA PRO A 49 10.31 -14.09 21.31
C PRO A 49 9.64 -14.20 19.93
N LEU A 50 10.23 -13.51 18.96
CA LEU A 50 9.75 -13.48 17.57
C LEU A 50 9.48 -14.90 17.03
N VAL A 51 10.30 -15.85 17.45
CA VAL A 51 10.20 -17.27 17.09
C VAL A 51 8.86 -17.90 17.53
N ALA A 52 8.27 -17.43 18.65
CA ALA A 52 6.99 -17.95 19.11
C ALA A 52 5.79 -17.37 18.36
N ILE A 53 5.93 -16.16 17.81
CA ILE A 53 4.84 -15.48 17.05
C ILE A 53 4.75 -16.01 15.61
N LEU A 54 5.88 -16.35 14.99
CA LEU A 54 5.92 -16.79 13.60
C LEU A 54 4.99 -17.96 13.27
N PRO A 55 4.91 -19.05 14.07
CA PRO A 55 3.97 -20.14 13.81
C PRO A 55 2.51 -19.70 13.89
N ILE A 56 2.18 -18.79 14.81
CA ILE A 56 0.82 -18.27 14.98
C ILE A 56 0.43 -17.43 13.77
N LEU A 57 1.31 -16.56 13.30
CA LEU A 57 1.09 -15.75 12.10
C LEU A 57 0.95 -16.59 10.84
N LEU A 58 1.76 -17.66 10.72
CA LEU A 58 1.66 -18.63 9.62
C LEU A 58 0.31 -19.34 9.66
N TYR A 59 -0.12 -19.81 10.82
CA TYR A 59 -1.41 -20.49 10.99
C TYR A 59 -2.58 -19.55 10.62
N ILE A 60 -2.57 -18.33 11.13
CA ILE A 60 -3.59 -17.31 10.81
C ILE A 60 -3.60 -17.02 9.30
N GLY A 61 -2.42 -16.86 8.69
CA GLY A 61 -2.30 -16.64 7.24
C GLY A 61 -2.88 -17.78 6.41
N LEU A 62 -2.62 -19.03 6.81
CA LEU A 62 -3.19 -20.22 6.16
C LEU A 62 -4.72 -20.29 6.30
N VAL A 63 -5.24 -19.98 7.48
CA VAL A 63 -6.70 -19.97 7.73
C VAL A 63 -7.39 -18.89 6.91
N ILE A 64 -6.83 -17.66 6.87
CA ILE A 64 -7.37 -16.56 6.05
C ILE A 64 -7.31 -16.94 4.58
N GLY A 65 -6.21 -17.51 4.11
CA GLY A 65 -6.08 -17.99 2.73
C GLY A 65 -7.13 -19.04 2.38
N ALA A 66 -7.32 -20.05 3.23
CA ALA A 66 -8.34 -21.08 3.04
C ALA A 66 -9.75 -20.47 3.00
N GLN A 67 -10.05 -19.52 3.89
CA GLN A 67 -11.34 -18.83 3.91
C GLN A 67 -11.57 -18.01 2.64
N ALA A 68 -10.55 -17.36 2.10
CA ALA A 68 -10.65 -16.61 0.84
C ALA A 68 -11.09 -17.52 -0.33
N PHE A 69 -10.53 -18.73 -0.41
CA PHE A 69 -10.95 -19.72 -1.43
C PHE A 69 -12.35 -20.27 -1.16
N GLN A 70 -12.72 -20.52 0.09
CA GLN A 70 -14.04 -21.05 0.46
C GLN A 70 -15.16 -20.02 0.25
N ALA A 71 -14.88 -18.74 0.55
CA ALA A 71 -15.84 -17.65 0.38
C ALA A 71 -16.04 -17.24 -1.09
N SER A 72 -15.09 -17.58 -1.97
CA SER A 72 -15.14 -17.22 -3.39
C SER A 72 -15.71 -18.36 -4.22
N PRO A 73 -16.55 -18.09 -5.25
CA PRO A 73 -16.93 -19.09 -6.22
C PRO A 73 -15.72 -19.76 -6.85
N ALA A 74 -15.77 -21.07 -7.11
CA ALA A 74 -14.64 -21.84 -7.65
C ALA A 74 -14.04 -21.23 -8.94
N LYS A 75 -14.89 -20.61 -9.79
CA LYS A 75 -14.47 -19.91 -11.01
C LYS A 75 -13.54 -18.71 -10.75
N HIS A 76 -13.59 -18.10 -9.55
CA HIS A 76 -12.78 -16.95 -9.17
C HIS A 76 -11.44 -17.33 -8.50
N ALA A 77 -11.15 -18.62 -8.34
CA ALA A 77 -9.88 -19.08 -7.75
C ALA A 77 -8.64 -18.47 -8.42
N PRO A 78 -8.55 -18.32 -9.76
CA PRO A 78 -7.42 -17.65 -10.39
C PRO A 78 -7.27 -16.18 -9.98
N ALA A 79 -8.37 -15.47 -9.72
CA ALA A 79 -8.34 -14.08 -9.27
C ALA A 79 -7.78 -13.95 -7.86
N VAL A 80 -8.10 -14.90 -6.96
CA VAL A 80 -7.54 -14.95 -5.60
C VAL A 80 -6.01 -15.15 -5.66
N ILE A 81 -5.55 -16.05 -6.52
CA ILE A 81 -4.10 -16.29 -6.71
C ILE A 81 -3.42 -15.03 -7.26
N LEU A 82 -4.01 -14.38 -8.27
CA LEU A 82 -3.47 -13.16 -8.86
C LEU A 82 -3.36 -12.03 -7.83
N ALA A 83 -4.33 -11.90 -6.92
CA ALA A 83 -4.31 -10.92 -5.84
C ALA A 83 -3.19 -11.17 -4.80
N LEU A 84 -2.70 -12.40 -4.67
CA LEU A 84 -1.61 -12.75 -3.75
C LEU A 84 -0.22 -12.41 -4.30
N ILE A 85 -0.05 -12.34 -5.63
CA ILE A 85 1.27 -12.13 -6.27
C ILE A 85 1.99 -10.88 -5.75
N PRO A 86 1.37 -9.68 -5.66
CA PRO A 86 2.05 -8.50 -5.15
C PRO A 86 2.52 -8.65 -3.69
N ASN A 87 1.74 -9.35 -2.86
CA ASN A 87 2.09 -9.58 -1.46
C ASN A 87 3.29 -10.53 -1.33
N ILE A 88 3.38 -11.55 -2.19
CA ILE A 88 4.52 -12.47 -2.24
C ILE A 88 5.79 -11.71 -2.70
N ALA A 89 5.66 -10.82 -3.68
CA ALA A 89 6.77 -10.01 -4.18
C ALA A 89 7.30 -9.06 -3.08
N GLU A 90 6.41 -8.41 -2.34
CA GLU A 90 6.79 -7.53 -1.22
C GLU A 90 7.43 -8.31 -0.08
N TRP A 91 6.91 -9.51 0.24
CA TRP A 91 7.53 -10.39 1.22
C TRP A 91 8.96 -10.78 0.79
N ALA A 92 9.15 -11.19 -0.46
CA ALA A 92 10.46 -11.57 -0.98
C ALA A 92 11.45 -10.38 -0.93
N LYS A 93 11.00 -9.17 -1.32
CA LYS A 93 11.80 -7.95 -1.20
C LYS A 93 12.22 -7.69 0.25
N THR A 94 11.30 -7.79 1.19
CA THR A 94 11.57 -7.58 2.62
C THR A 94 12.61 -8.56 3.15
N GLN A 95 12.60 -9.83 2.71
CA GLN A 95 13.62 -10.81 3.11
C GLN A 95 15.01 -10.44 2.56
N ILE A 96 15.07 -9.97 1.32
CA ILE A 96 16.34 -9.52 0.71
C ILE A 96 16.86 -8.29 1.44
N ASP A 97 16.01 -7.29 1.72
CA ASP A 97 16.39 -6.08 2.46
C ASP A 97 16.88 -6.42 3.87
N GLY A 98 16.22 -7.35 4.55
CA GLY A 98 16.63 -7.85 5.86
C GLY A 98 17.99 -8.55 5.84
N ALA A 99 18.25 -9.40 4.85
CA ALA A 99 19.53 -10.07 4.69
C ALA A 99 20.67 -9.09 4.37
N LEU A 100 20.44 -8.14 3.47
CA LEU A 100 21.41 -7.10 3.14
C LEU A 100 21.67 -6.16 4.34
N GLY A 101 20.63 -5.79 5.07
CA GLY A 101 20.76 -4.99 6.30
C GLY A 101 21.58 -5.69 7.38
N ALA A 102 21.39 -6.99 7.56
CA ALA A 102 22.20 -7.80 8.47
C ALA A 102 23.69 -7.85 8.05
N ALA A 103 23.97 -7.78 6.75
CA ALA A 103 25.32 -7.68 6.20
C ALA A 103 25.90 -6.24 6.24
N GLY A 104 25.16 -5.27 6.82
CA GLY A 104 25.60 -3.87 6.89
C GLY A 104 25.56 -3.13 5.56
N THR A 105 24.77 -3.60 4.59
CA THR A 105 24.67 -3.03 3.25
C THR A 105 23.20 -2.87 2.84
N ASN A 106 22.97 -2.34 1.65
CA ASN A 106 21.63 -2.23 1.06
C ASN A 106 21.67 -2.55 -0.44
N ALA A 107 20.50 -2.75 -1.05
CA ALA A 107 20.39 -3.11 -2.45
C ALA A 107 21.02 -2.08 -3.41
N ALA A 108 20.95 -0.79 -3.07
CA ALA A 108 21.57 0.28 -3.86
C ALA A 108 23.11 0.25 -3.78
N ALA A 109 23.67 -0.06 -2.61
CA ALA A 109 25.12 -0.15 -2.42
C ALA A 109 25.73 -1.38 -3.08
N VAL A 110 25.02 -2.51 -3.06
CA VAL A 110 25.44 -3.74 -3.77
C VAL A 110 25.42 -3.56 -5.29
N GLY A 111 24.47 -2.78 -5.79
CA GLY A 111 24.25 -2.54 -7.21
C GLY A 111 23.21 -3.49 -7.82
N MET A 112 22.24 -2.88 -8.53
CA MET A 112 21.12 -3.62 -9.14
C MET A 112 21.55 -4.67 -10.17
N ASP A 113 22.63 -4.37 -10.92
CA ASP A 113 23.15 -5.28 -11.95
C ASP A 113 23.79 -6.52 -11.33
N LYS A 114 24.46 -6.38 -10.18
CA LYS A 114 25.04 -7.52 -9.46
C LYS A 114 23.93 -8.42 -8.90
N LEU A 115 22.88 -7.82 -8.33
CA LEU A 115 21.72 -8.57 -7.83
C LEU A 115 21.03 -9.31 -8.99
N ALA A 116 20.83 -8.65 -10.13
CA ALA A 116 20.25 -9.28 -11.32
C ALA A 116 21.12 -10.43 -11.84
N GLY A 117 22.44 -10.30 -11.80
CA GLY A 117 23.40 -11.35 -12.18
C GLY A 117 23.31 -12.61 -11.31
N THR A 118 22.83 -12.49 -10.06
CA THR A 118 22.55 -13.63 -9.17
C THR A 118 21.13 -14.18 -9.29
N GLY A 119 20.33 -13.66 -10.23
CA GLY A 119 18.95 -14.07 -10.44
C GLY A 119 17.91 -13.28 -9.60
N VAL A 120 18.36 -12.31 -8.80
CA VAL A 120 17.48 -11.49 -7.98
C VAL A 120 17.06 -10.22 -8.74
N LEU A 121 15.88 -10.26 -9.35
CA LEU A 121 15.29 -9.10 -10.04
C LEU A 121 14.68 -8.11 -9.04
N TYR A 122 15.54 -7.48 -8.21
CA TYR A 122 15.11 -6.60 -7.12
C TYR A 122 14.19 -5.47 -7.58
N LYS A 123 14.51 -4.83 -8.70
CA LYS A 123 13.71 -3.77 -9.28
C LYS A 123 12.31 -4.25 -9.72
N GLY A 124 12.22 -5.49 -10.19
CA GLY A 124 10.95 -6.14 -10.51
C GLY A 124 10.11 -6.42 -9.25
N LEU A 125 10.74 -6.92 -8.19
CA LEU A 125 10.10 -7.14 -6.90
C LEU A 125 9.58 -5.83 -6.29
N GLU A 126 10.36 -4.77 -6.36
CA GLU A 126 9.97 -3.44 -5.89
C GLU A 126 8.78 -2.88 -6.70
N SER A 127 8.83 -3.04 -8.02
CA SER A 127 7.73 -2.58 -8.90
C SER A 127 6.44 -3.38 -8.68
N VAL A 128 6.50 -4.68 -8.48
CA VAL A 128 5.31 -5.52 -8.28
C VAL A 128 4.80 -5.42 -6.84
N GLY A 129 5.70 -5.39 -5.85
CA GLY A 129 5.39 -5.36 -4.42
C GLY A 129 4.96 -3.98 -3.90
N GLY A 130 5.38 -2.89 -4.56
CA GLY A 130 5.06 -1.54 -4.12
C GLY A 130 3.55 -1.33 -3.97
N GLY A 131 3.08 -1.05 -2.73
CA GLY A 131 1.66 -0.94 -2.41
C GLY A 131 0.90 -2.26 -2.57
N SER A 132 1.51 -3.38 -2.21
CA SER A 132 1.06 -4.75 -2.48
C SER A 132 -0.40 -5.02 -2.17
N VAL A 133 -0.92 -4.51 -1.05
CA VAL A 133 -2.33 -4.71 -0.64
C VAL A 133 -3.30 -4.08 -1.65
N LEU A 134 -3.04 -2.82 -2.03
CA LEU A 134 -3.88 -2.11 -3.01
C LEU A 134 -3.70 -2.70 -4.41
N ALA A 135 -2.47 -3.02 -4.80
CA ALA A 135 -2.18 -3.67 -6.07
C ALA A 135 -2.91 -5.02 -6.18
N GLY A 136 -2.88 -5.83 -5.11
CA GLY A 136 -3.61 -7.10 -5.03
C GLY A 136 -5.12 -6.92 -5.16
N MET A 137 -5.70 -5.91 -4.50
CA MET A 137 -7.13 -5.59 -4.62
C MET A 137 -7.52 -5.21 -6.05
N VAL A 138 -6.74 -4.35 -6.69
CA VAL A 138 -7.01 -3.91 -8.08
C VAL A 138 -6.90 -5.08 -9.04
N LEU A 139 -5.82 -5.86 -8.97
CA LEU A 139 -5.61 -7.03 -9.83
C LEU A 139 -6.67 -8.10 -9.62
N GLY A 140 -7.01 -8.40 -8.36
CA GLY A 140 -8.06 -9.36 -8.02
C GLY A 140 -9.43 -8.92 -8.53
N ALA A 141 -9.81 -7.66 -8.32
CA ALA A 141 -11.07 -7.10 -8.82
C ALA A 141 -11.14 -7.14 -10.37
N MET A 142 -10.07 -6.72 -11.05
CA MET A 142 -9.99 -6.81 -12.51
C MET A 142 -10.21 -8.24 -13.00
N ALA A 143 -9.51 -9.22 -12.39
CA ALA A 143 -9.61 -10.62 -12.77
C ALA A 143 -11.03 -11.18 -12.53
N VAL A 144 -11.67 -10.87 -11.40
CA VAL A 144 -13.06 -11.29 -11.12
C VAL A 144 -14.02 -10.75 -12.19
N TYR A 145 -13.94 -9.46 -12.52
CA TYR A 145 -14.85 -8.87 -13.51
C TYR A 145 -14.59 -9.38 -14.93
N VAL A 146 -13.35 -9.71 -15.28
CA VAL A 146 -13.02 -10.37 -16.56
C VAL A 146 -13.62 -11.78 -16.62
N ILE A 147 -13.49 -12.58 -15.55
CA ILE A 147 -14.07 -13.92 -15.45
C ILE A 147 -15.60 -13.87 -15.54
N ASP A 148 -16.21 -12.84 -14.97
CA ASP A 148 -17.67 -12.64 -15.01
C ASP A 148 -18.17 -11.99 -16.30
N ASN A 149 -17.30 -11.77 -17.30
CA ASN A 149 -17.61 -11.07 -18.57
C ASN A 149 -18.19 -9.66 -18.39
N LYS A 150 -17.89 -9.00 -17.27
CA LYS A 150 -18.31 -7.62 -16.97
C LYS A 150 -17.20 -6.65 -17.37
N MET A 151 -16.90 -6.54 -18.67
CA MET A 151 -15.73 -5.81 -19.19
C MET A 151 -15.70 -4.33 -18.81
N ARG A 152 -16.87 -3.65 -18.69
CA ARG A 152 -16.93 -2.24 -18.24
C ARG A 152 -16.41 -2.05 -16.83
N HIS A 153 -16.77 -2.95 -15.90
CA HIS A 153 -16.32 -2.88 -14.53
C HIS A 153 -14.83 -3.21 -14.43
N ALA A 154 -14.35 -4.19 -15.20
CA ALA A 154 -12.94 -4.50 -15.31
C ALA A 154 -12.13 -3.29 -15.81
N ALA A 155 -12.61 -2.60 -16.85
CA ALA A 155 -12.01 -1.37 -17.37
C ALA A 155 -11.99 -0.25 -16.31
N GLY A 156 -13.08 -0.07 -15.56
CA GLY A 156 -13.15 0.91 -14.47
C GLY A 156 -12.08 0.68 -13.41
N TRP A 157 -11.89 -0.57 -12.97
CA TRP A 157 -10.82 -0.94 -12.03
C TRP A 157 -9.42 -0.77 -12.63
N ALA A 158 -9.25 -1.04 -13.92
CA ALA A 158 -8.00 -0.83 -14.62
C ALA A 158 -7.63 0.67 -14.65
N PHE A 159 -8.56 1.56 -14.96
CA PHE A 159 -8.31 3.01 -14.91
C PHE A 159 -8.06 3.52 -13.50
N ALA A 160 -8.76 2.99 -12.49
CA ALA A 160 -8.45 3.29 -11.09
C ALA A 160 -7.03 2.84 -10.72
N GLY A 161 -6.63 1.64 -11.13
CA GLY A 161 -5.27 1.14 -10.96
C GLY A 161 -4.23 2.02 -11.68
N ALA A 162 -4.52 2.47 -12.90
CA ALA A 162 -3.65 3.39 -13.63
C ALA A 162 -3.44 4.71 -12.88
N ALA A 163 -4.50 5.29 -12.32
CA ALA A 163 -4.42 6.51 -11.52
C ALA A 163 -3.59 6.31 -10.25
N LEU A 164 -3.80 5.20 -9.53
CA LEU A 164 -3.05 4.86 -8.32
C LEU A 164 -1.55 4.60 -8.64
N ALA A 165 -1.25 3.93 -9.75
CA ALA A 165 0.12 3.69 -10.22
C ALA A 165 0.81 4.99 -10.64
N TYR A 166 0.08 5.92 -11.26
CA TYR A 166 0.61 7.21 -11.66
C TYR A 166 0.99 8.09 -10.47
N ILE A 167 0.20 8.06 -9.39
CA ILE A 167 0.47 8.76 -8.12
C ILE A 167 1.59 8.06 -7.33
N GLY A 168 1.94 6.81 -7.68
CA GLY A 168 2.96 6.02 -6.98
C GLY A 168 2.45 5.31 -5.72
N LEU A 169 1.13 5.21 -5.55
CA LEU A 169 0.53 4.50 -4.42
C LEU A 169 0.62 2.97 -4.59
N ILE A 170 0.61 2.51 -5.84
CA ILE A 170 0.89 1.12 -6.23
C ILE A 170 2.02 1.09 -7.26
N HIS A 171 2.80 0.00 -7.24
CA HIS A 171 3.92 -0.21 -8.17
C HIS A 171 5.00 0.88 -8.14
N GLY A 172 5.05 1.71 -7.08
CA GLY A 172 6.06 2.75 -6.89
C GLY A 172 6.89 2.53 -5.64
N ALA A 173 8.17 2.90 -5.68
CA ALA A 173 9.05 2.92 -4.52
C ALA A 173 8.75 4.10 -3.58
N GLN A 174 8.19 5.18 -4.13
CA GLN A 174 7.89 6.43 -3.41
C GLN A 174 6.62 7.07 -3.96
N LEU A 175 5.90 7.77 -3.09
CA LEU A 175 4.76 8.61 -3.50
C LEU A 175 5.28 9.80 -4.30
N GLY A 176 4.79 9.95 -5.53
CA GLY A 176 5.17 11.06 -6.40
C GLY A 176 4.41 11.03 -7.72
N TRP A 177 4.26 12.20 -8.33
CA TRP A 177 3.64 12.31 -9.66
C TRP A 177 4.53 11.63 -10.70
N GLY A 178 3.97 10.67 -11.45
CA GLY A 178 4.70 9.95 -12.49
C GLY A 178 5.68 8.90 -11.96
N ALA A 179 5.42 8.32 -10.78
CA ALA A 179 6.31 7.34 -10.16
C ALA A 179 6.49 6.07 -11.01
N SER A 180 5.41 5.58 -11.65
CA SER A 180 5.44 4.36 -12.48
C SER A 180 4.67 4.55 -13.79
N PRO A 181 5.13 5.40 -14.74
CA PRO A 181 4.35 5.74 -15.94
C PRO A 181 4.15 4.53 -16.87
N LEU A 182 5.13 3.63 -16.97
CA LEU A 182 5.02 2.42 -17.79
C LEU A 182 3.96 1.45 -17.28
N VAL A 183 3.86 1.29 -15.96
CA VAL A 183 2.84 0.44 -15.34
C VAL A 183 1.47 1.07 -15.49
N ALA A 184 1.35 2.38 -15.26
CA ALA A 184 0.11 3.11 -15.49
C ALA A 184 -0.36 2.99 -16.95
N LEU A 185 0.56 3.09 -17.93
CA LEU A 185 0.25 2.85 -19.34
C LEU A 185 -0.28 1.43 -19.58
N GLY A 186 0.32 0.42 -18.94
CA GLY A 186 -0.14 -0.97 -19.02
C GLY A 186 -1.59 -1.14 -18.55
N TYR A 187 -1.95 -0.51 -17.43
CA TYR A 187 -3.33 -0.51 -16.93
C TYR A 187 -4.30 0.20 -17.88
N VAL A 188 -3.89 1.34 -18.45
CA VAL A 188 -4.71 2.07 -19.44
C VAL A 188 -4.94 1.22 -20.69
N MET A 189 -3.91 0.59 -21.22
CA MET A 189 -4.01 -0.30 -22.38
C MET A 189 -4.92 -1.48 -22.09
N PHE A 190 -4.81 -2.09 -20.92
CA PHE A 190 -5.69 -3.18 -20.50
C PHE A 190 -7.15 -2.70 -20.39
N GLY A 191 -7.40 -1.55 -19.77
CA GLY A 191 -8.73 -0.96 -19.69
C GLY A 191 -9.33 -0.66 -21.07
N ALA A 192 -8.52 -0.13 -21.99
CA ALA A 192 -8.94 0.14 -23.37
C ALA A 192 -9.31 -1.15 -24.11
N THR A 193 -8.50 -2.21 -23.97
CA THR A 193 -8.81 -3.51 -24.60
C THR A 193 -10.12 -4.11 -24.06
N CYS A 194 -10.38 -4.01 -22.75
CA CYS A 194 -11.66 -4.45 -22.17
C CYS A 194 -12.86 -3.69 -22.76
N LEU A 195 -12.76 -2.37 -22.96
CA LEU A 195 -13.82 -1.58 -23.58
C LEU A 195 -14.04 -1.92 -25.05
N VAL A 196 -12.98 -2.19 -25.80
CA VAL A 196 -13.08 -2.63 -27.20
C VAL A 196 -13.77 -3.98 -27.29
N LEU A 197 -13.39 -4.94 -26.46
CA LEU A 197 -14.03 -6.26 -26.41
C LEU A 197 -15.52 -6.19 -26.08
N GLU A 198 -15.90 -5.31 -25.14
CA GLU A 198 -17.32 -5.10 -24.84
C GLU A 198 -18.11 -4.59 -26.06
N ARG A 199 -17.55 -3.60 -26.79
CA ARG A 199 -18.21 -3.08 -27.99
C ARG A 199 -18.37 -4.13 -29.08
N THR A 200 -17.36 -4.98 -29.29
CA THR A 200 -17.44 -6.06 -30.28
C THR A 200 -18.48 -7.12 -29.89
N GLN A 201 -18.57 -7.48 -28.61
CA GLN A 201 -19.60 -8.41 -28.12
C GLN A 201 -21.02 -7.84 -28.29
N ALA A 202 -21.22 -6.56 -27.96
CA ALA A 202 -22.51 -5.89 -28.14
C ALA A 202 -22.95 -5.84 -29.61
N GLN A 203 -22.01 -5.64 -30.55
CA GLN A 203 -22.30 -5.67 -31.98
C GLN A 203 -22.60 -7.08 -32.52
N GLY A 204 -21.93 -8.11 -31.97
CA GLY A 204 -22.19 -9.50 -32.32
C GLY A 204 -23.63 -9.95 -31.93
N SER A 205 -24.03 -9.56 -30.72
CA SER A 205 -25.39 -9.86 -30.21
C SER A 205 -26.52 -9.11 -30.96
N ALA A 206 -26.22 -7.99 -31.57
CA ALA A 206 -27.21 -7.23 -32.36
C ALA A 206 -27.39 -7.77 -33.80
N ARG A 207 -26.51 -8.70 -34.25
CA ARG A 207 -26.55 -9.29 -35.60
C ARG A 207 -27.09 -10.72 -35.62
N SER A 208 -27.27 -11.35 -34.47
CA SER A 208 -27.90 -12.66 -34.28
C SER A 208 -29.40 -12.52 -33.95
#